data_8e2f8371045c881592d10269e3e3e404
#
_entry.id   8e2f8371045c881592d10269e3e3e404
#
_cell.length_a   1.000
_cell.length_b   1.000
_cell.length_c   1.000
_cell.angle_alpha   90.00
_cell.angle_beta   90.00
_cell.angle_gamma   90.00
#
_symmetry.space_group_name_H-M   'P 1'
#
loop_
_entity.id
_entity.type
_entity.pdbx_description
1 polymer ?
#
loop_
_entity_poly.entity_id
_entity_poly.type
_entity_poly.pdbx_seq_one_letter_code
_entity_poly.pdbx_strand_id
1 'polypeptide(L)'
;MENNPYFKYLPLVPTKGELFTIKAPDLEVDKILNKGFFCLPLGNALFRVGATYNWKDLTYETTENGKSELLEKIDSLLTCDYEIIDHKAGIRPTVRDRRPLIGLHPDFPSLALFNGLGTKGVLIAPWLANHFSDFLENKSPLDKEYDLRRVKKRK
;
A
#
# COMPACT_ATOMS: atom_id res chain seq x y z
N MET A 1 -0.37 -11.79 -7.85
CA MET A 1 0.76 -11.69 -8.81
C MET A 1 1.54 -13.00 -8.94
N GLU A 2 1.61 -13.83 -7.92
CA GLU A 2 2.31 -15.15 -7.97
C GLU A 2 1.82 -16.04 -9.13
N ASN A 3 0.55 -15.93 -9.47
CA ASN A 3 -0.06 -16.69 -10.57
C ASN A 3 -0.02 -15.98 -11.94
N ASN A 4 0.66 -14.81 -12.05
CA ASN A 4 0.77 -14.12 -13.32
C ASN A 4 1.96 -14.67 -14.13
N PRO A 5 1.74 -15.35 -15.28
CA PRO A 5 2.81 -16.02 -16.02
C PRO A 5 3.81 -15.02 -16.64
N TYR A 6 3.39 -13.79 -16.88
CA TYR A 6 4.20 -12.78 -17.56
C TYR A 6 5.11 -11.99 -16.63
N PHE A 7 4.67 -11.70 -15.40
CA PHE A 7 5.34 -10.79 -14.48
C PHE A 7 5.89 -11.45 -13.20
N LYS A 8 5.93 -12.80 -13.14
CA LYS A 8 6.44 -13.54 -11.97
C LYS A 8 7.94 -13.33 -11.68
N TYR A 9 8.70 -12.81 -12.66
CA TYR A 9 10.13 -12.52 -12.51
C TYR A 9 10.41 -11.24 -11.73
N LEU A 10 9.39 -10.40 -11.52
CA LEU A 10 9.54 -9.13 -10.81
C LEU A 10 9.76 -9.36 -9.30
N PRO A 11 10.60 -8.54 -8.65
CA PRO A 11 10.96 -8.68 -7.25
C PRO A 11 9.86 -8.14 -6.32
N LEU A 12 8.62 -8.56 -6.53
CA LEU A 12 7.52 -8.21 -5.65
C LEU A 12 7.64 -9.00 -4.36
N VAL A 13 7.52 -8.30 -3.24
CA VAL A 13 7.53 -8.84 -1.90
C VAL A 13 6.24 -8.40 -1.22
N PRO A 14 5.15 -9.17 -1.38
CA PRO A 14 3.88 -8.80 -0.78
C PRO A 14 4.00 -8.64 0.74
N THR A 15 3.28 -7.70 1.30
CA THR A 15 3.29 -7.41 2.74
C THR A 15 1.88 -7.26 3.24
N LYS A 16 1.48 -8.11 4.17
CA LYS A 16 0.20 -7.99 4.86
C LYS A 16 0.20 -6.78 5.79
N GLY A 17 -0.91 -6.10 5.89
CA GLY A 17 -1.17 -5.07 6.87
C GLY A 17 -2.58 -5.17 7.38
N GLU A 18 -2.73 -5.03 8.69
CA GLU A 18 -4.02 -4.98 9.35
C GLU A 18 -4.31 -3.56 9.80
N LEU A 19 -5.59 -3.19 9.82
CA LEU A 19 -6.06 -1.88 10.22
C LEU A 19 -7.42 -1.98 10.91
N PHE A 20 -7.70 -1.01 11.79
CA PHE A 20 -9.02 -0.82 12.38
C PHE A 20 -9.78 0.31 11.69
N THR A 21 -11.10 0.20 11.74
CA THR A 21 -12.00 1.35 11.72
C THR A 21 -12.52 1.51 13.15
N ILE A 22 -12.29 2.70 13.72
CA ILE A 22 -12.75 3.05 15.07
C ILE A 22 -13.77 4.17 15.01
N LYS A 23 -14.60 4.25 16.04
CA LYS A 23 -15.47 5.40 16.32
C LYS A 23 -14.97 6.09 17.59
N ALA A 24 -14.65 7.38 17.46
CA ALA A 24 -14.12 8.19 18.56
C ALA A 24 -14.81 9.57 18.52
N PRO A 25 -15.97 9.72 19.20
CA PRO A 25 -16.77 10.96 19.12
C PRO A 25 -16.05 12.19 19.62
N ASP A 26 -15.19 12.04 20.64
CA ASP A 26 -14.46 13.14 21.28
C ASP A 26 -13.12 13.46 20.60
N LEU A 27 -12.79 12.78 19.50
CA LEU A 27 -11.59 13.04 18.72
C LEU A 27 -11.86 14.12 17.66
N GLU A 28 -11.57 15.36 17.98
CA GLU A 28 -11.74 16.52 17.09
C GLU A 28 -10.53 16.69 16.16
N VAL A 29 -10.41 15.82 15.14
CA VAL A 29 -9.31 15.86 14.16
C VAL A 29 -9.86 15.76 12.75
N ASP A 30 -9.53 16.74 11.91
CA ASP A 30 -9.91 16.84 10.49
C ASP A 30 -8.77 16.44 9.52
N LYS A 31 -7.58 16.20 10.07
CA LYS A 31 -6.35 15.88 9.30
C LYS A 31 -5.83 14.49 9.66
N ILE A 32 -5.03 13.93 8.75
CA ILE A 32 -4.35 12.67 9.00
C ILE A 32 -3.28 12.87 10.07
N LEU A 33 -3.41 12.14 11.19
CA LEU A 33 -2.32 12.03 12.17
C LEU A 33 -1.37 10.92 11.73
N ASN A 34 -0.07 11.16 11.84
CA ASN A 34 0.96 10.16 11.52
C ASN A 34 2.07 10.17 12.58
N LYS A 35 2.16 9.05 13.33
CA LYS A 35 3.20 8.82 14.33
C LYS A 35 3.70 7.35 14.23
N GLY A 36 4.36 7.03 13.09
CA GLY A 36 4.76 5.66 12.78
C GLY A 36 3.61 4.74 12.34
N PHE A 37 2.38 5.16 12.55
CA PHE A 37 1.14 4.64 11.98
C PHE A 37 0.21 5.82 11.69
N PHE A 38 -0.85 5.62 10.93
CA PHE A 38 -1.77 6.69 10.57
C PHE A 38 -3.11 6.56 11.30
N CYS A 39 -3.72 7.71 11.58
CA CYS A 39 -5.12 7.84 11.93
C CYS A 39 -5.77 8.79 10.91
N LEU A 40 -6.64 8.24 10.07
CA LEU A 40 -7.29 8.92 8.95
C LEU A 40 -8.75 9.19 9.29
N PRO A 41 -9.21 10.46 9.37
CA PRO A 41 -10.62 10.77 9.56
C PRO A 41 -11.44 10.35 8.33
N LEU A 42 -12.58 9.70 8.56
CA LEU A 42 -13.54 9.25 7.54
C LEU A 42 -14.84 10.06 7.59
N GLY A 43 -14.98 10.96 8.56
CA GLY A 43 -16.22 11.66 8.86
C GLY A 43 -17.09 10.90 9.88
N ASN A 44 -18.10 11.58 10.43
CA ASN A 44 -19.05 11.00 11.42
C ASN A 44 -18.36 10.34 12.62
N ALA A 45 -17.30 10.95 13.13
CA ALA A 45 -16.48 10.41 14.22
C ALA A 45 -15.83 9.04 13.94
N LEU A 46 -15.76 8.63 12.67
CA LEU A 46 -15.09 7.41 12.25
C LEU A 46 -13.65 7.72 11.79
N PHE A 47 -12.74 6.84 12.18
CA PHE A 47 -11.33 6.95 11.81
C PHE A 47 -10.79 5.60 11.36
N ARG A 48 -9.94 5.61 10.34
CA ARG A 48 -9.17 4.42 9.94
C ARG A 48 -7.77 4.51 10.52
N VAL A 49 -7.39 3.49 11.28
CA VAL A 49 -6.12 3.46 12.00
C VAL A 49 -5.29 2.28 11.55
N GLY A 50 -4.03 2.49 11.27
CA GLY A 50 -3.15 1.41 10.80
C GLY A 50 -1.74 1.88 10.45
N ALA A 51 -0.94 0.98 10.03
CA ALA A 51 -1.22 -0.43 9.86
C ALA A 51 -0.06 -1.27 10.40
N THR A 52 -0.33 -2.55 10.58
CA THR A 52 0.72 -3.52 10.88
C THR A 52 1.53 -3.88 9.63
N TYR A 53 2.64 -4.61 9.83
CA TYR A 53 3.49 -5.12 8.76
C TYR A 53 3.85 -6.59 9.02
N ASN A 54 3.39 -7.48 8.15
CA ASN A 54 3.74 -8.90 8.21
C ASN A 54 4.15 -9.41 6.81
N TRP A 55 5.33 -10.03 6.73
CA TRP A 55 5.88 -10.61 5.50
C TRP A 55 5.75 -12.13 5.44
N LYS A 56 5.37 -12.77 6.56
CA LYS A 56 5.30 -14.23 6.67
C LYS A 56 3.87 -14.74 6.44
N ASP A 57 2.90 -14.06 7.03
CA ASP A 57 1.49 -14.35 6.83
C ASP A 57 0.95 -13.45 5.71
N LEU A 58 0.54 -14.06 4.60
CA LEU A 58 -0.03 -13.38 3.44
C LEU A 58 -1.50 -13.75 3.22
N THR A 59 -2.19 -14.19 4.26
CA THR A 59 -3.63 -14.40 4.24
C THR A 59 -4.39 -13.06 4.37
N TYR A 60 -5.65 -13.06 4.03
CA TYR A 60 -6.55 -11.93 4.27
C TYR A 60 -7.25 -11.97 5.63
N GLU A 61 -6.90 -12.97 6.45
CA GLU A 61 -7.43 -13.12 7.80
C GLU A 61 -6.77 -12.13 8.77
N THR A 62 -7.54 -11.61 9.69
CA THR A 62 -7.01 -10.80 10.79
C THR A 62 -6.40 -11.68 11.87
N THR A 63 -5.47 -11.14 12.67
CA THR A 63 -4.77 -11.90 13.70
C THR A 63 -4.85 -11.24 15.06
N GLU A 64 -4.81 -12.02 16.15
CA GLU A 64 -4.74 -11.47 17.50
C GLU A 64 -3.47 -10.66 17.74
N ASN A 65 -2.33 -11.06 17.14
CA ASN A 65 -1.10 -10.29 17.22
C ASN A 65 -1.24 -8.93 16.51
N GLY A 66 -1.86 -8.91 15.32
CA GLY A 66 -2.14 -7.67 14.61
C GLY A 66 -3.08 -6.75 15.37
N LYS A 67 -4.10 -7.34 16.01
CA LYS A 67 -5.02 -6.62 16.88
C LYS A 67 -4.30 -5.98 18.06
N SER A 68 -3.48 -6.75 18.78
CA SER A 68 -2.72 -6.25 19.94
C SER A 68 -1.76 -5.12 19.54
N GLU A 69 -1.02 -5.28 18.43
CA GLU A 69 -0.13 -4.24 17.90
C GLU A 69 -0.88 -2.94 17.56
N LEU A 70 -2.08 -3.04 16.98
CA LEU A 70 -2.89 -1.88 16.66
C LEU A 70 -3.44 -1.19 17.90
N LEU A 71 -3.89 -1.94 18.91
CA LEU A 71 -4.35 -1.40 20.20
C LEU A 71 -3.24 -0.61 20.88
N GLU A 72 -2.06 -1.18 21.05
CA GLU A 72 -0.91 -0.50 21.64
C GLU A 72 -0.59 0.84 20.93
N LYS A 73 -0.67 0.84 19.59
CA LYS A 73 -0.44 2.05 18.79
C LYS A 73 -1.51 3.10 19.01
N ILE A 74 -2.78 2.70 19.03
CA ILE A 74 -3.91 3.62 19.27
C ILE A 74 -3.82 4.21 20.66
N ASP A 75 -3.63 3.41 21.69
CA ASP A 75 -3.52 3.84 23.08
C ASP A 75 -2.32 4.79 23.31
N SER A 76 -1.27 4.66 22.50
CA SER A 76 -0.13 5.59 22.51
C SER A 76 -0.41 6.95 21.85
N LEU A 77 -1.47 7.05 21.07
CA LEU A 77 -1.82 8.25 20.30
C LEU A 77 -3.05 8.95 20.86
N LEU A 78 -4.09 8.20 21.20
CA LEU A 78 -5.38 8.73 21.64
C LEU A 78 -5.48 8.74 23.16
N THR A 79 -6.03 9.82 23.67
CA THR A 79 -6.36 9.98 25.10
C THR A 79 -7.88 9.97 25.37
N CYS A 80 -8.68 9.89 24.29
CA CYS A 80 -10.13 9.80 24.37
C CYS A 80 -10.60 8.35 24.17
N ASP A 81 -11.84 8.10 24.60
CA ASP A 81 -12.48 6.79 24.40
C ASP A 81 -12.75 6.51 22.91
N TYR A 82 -12.67 5.25 22.54
CA TYR A 82 -13.00 4.79 21.18
C TYR A 82 -13.61 3.39 21.19
N GLU A 83 -14.38 3.09 20.16
CA GLU A 83 -14.96 1.79 19.88
C GLU A 83 -14.38 1.22 18.58
N ILE A 84 -13.98 -0.05 18.57
CA ILE A 84 -13.55 -0.73 17.34
C ILE A 84 -14.80 -1.18 16.58
N ILE A 85 -15.00 -0.61 15.40
CA ILE A 85 -16.13 -0.93 14.51
C ILE A 85 -15.79 -2.06 13.54
N ASP A 86 -14.52 -2.14 13.10
CA ASP A 86 -14.13 -3.10 12.06
C ASP A 86 -12.62 -3.38 12.13
N HIS A 87 -12.22 -4.63 11.82
CA HIS A 87 -10.83 -5.06 11.73
C HIS A 87 -10.61 -5.75 10.39
N LYS A 88 -9.72 -5.22 9.57
CA LYS A 88 -9.44 -5.72 8.22
C LYS A 88 -7.96 -5.97 7.99
N ALA A 89 -7.69 -6.97 7.14
CA ALA A 89 -6.38 -7.27 6.61
C ALA A 89 -6.34 -7.05 5.09
N GLY A 90 -5.17 -6.68 4.58
CA GLY A 90 -4.94 -6.52 3.16
C GLY A 90 -3.48 -6.74 2.78
N ILE A 91 -3.27 -7.17 1.53
CA ILE A 91 -1.93 -7.46 1.01
C ILE A 91 -1.47 -6.31 0.12
N ARG A 92 -0.37 -5.66 0.50
CA ARG A 92 0.26 -4.59 -0.28
C ARG A 92 1.21 -5.19 -1.31
N PRO A 93 1.14 -4.79 -2.57
CA PRO A 93 2.12 -5.15 -3.58
C PRO A 93 3.37 -4.28 -3.40
N THR A 94 4.27 -4.68 -2.53
CA THR A 94 5.54 -3.99 -2.32
C THR A 94 6.63 -4.55 -3.22
N VAL A 95 7.63 -3.74 -3.52
CA VAL A 95 8.86 -4.14 -4.23
C VAL A 95 10.02 -4.10 -3.25
N ARG A 96 10.99 -4.99 -3.41
CA ARG A 96 12.14 -5.08 -2.49
C ARG A 96 12.85 -3.75 -2.29
N ASP A 97 13.01 -2.94 -3.34
CA ASP A 97 13.66 -1.63 -3.30
C ASP A 97 12.69 -0.48 -2.99
N ARG A 98 11.42 -0.78 -2.69
CA ARG A 98 10.35 0.18 -2.36
C ARG A 98 10.05 1.21 -3.46
N ARG A 99 10.40 0.91 -4.71
CA ARG A 99 10.11 1.75 -5.87
C ARG A 99 9.05 1.08 -6.74
N PRO A 100 8.04 1.80 -7.20
CA PRO A 100 7.04 1.27 -8.13
C PRO A 100 7.66 0.66 -9.38
N LEU A 101 6.89 -0.19 -10.03
CA LEU A 101 7.23 -0.80 -11.32
C LEU A 101 6.11 -0.47 -12.30
N ILE A 102 6.43 0.34 -13.30
CA ILE A 102 5.52 0.69 -14.39
C ILE A 102 6.20 0.48 -15.75
N GLY A 103 5.45 0.20 -16.77
CA GLY A 103 5.97 0.06 -18.13
C GLY A 103 5.39 -1.10 -18.90
N LEU A 104 5.87 -1.26 -20.14
CA LEU A 104 5.48 -2.34 -21.01
C LEU A 104 6.36 -3.57 -20.79
N HIS A 105 5.77 -4.75 -20.95
CA HIS A 105 6.50 -6.01 -20.85
C HIS A 105 7.57 -6.08 -21.96
N PRO A 106 8.83 -6.46 -21.65
CA PRO A 106 9.91 -6.43 -22.62
C PRO A 106 9.72 -7.35 -23.83
N ASP A 107 9.06 -8.49 -23.67
CA ASP A 107 8.82 -9.46 -24.75
C ASP A 107 7.39 -9.39 -25.29
N PHE A 108 6.46 -8.74 -24.61
CA PHE A 108 5.06 -8.63 -24.98
C PHE A 108 4.61 -7.16 -24.86
N PRO A 109 4.94 -6.29 -25.84
CA PRO A 109 4.71 -4.84 -25.73
C PRO A 109 3.23 -4.43 -25.57
N SER A 110 2.28 -5.29 -25.88
CA SER A 110 0.86 -5.08 -25.62
C SER A 110 0.46 -5.26 -24.15
N LEU A 111 1.36 -5.79 -23.31
CA LEU A 111 1.12 -5.96 -21.87
C LEU A 111 1.80 -4.84 -21.11
N ALA A 112 1.02 -4.14 -20.32
CA ALA A 112 1.48 -3.07 -19.43
C ALA A 112 1.41 -3.51 -17.95
N LEU A 113 2.31 -2.97 -17.15
CA LEU A 113 2.29 -3.11 -15.69
C LEU A 113 2.24 -1.72 -15.06
N PHE A 114 1.38 -1.57 -14.06
CA PHE A 114 1.34 -0.45 -13.12
C PHE A 114 1.15 -1.03 -11.71
N ASN A 115 2.26 -1.24 -10.98
CA ASN A 115 2.21 -1.95 -9.71
C ASN A 115 3.40 -1.60 -8.80
N GLY A 116 3.49 -2.26 -7.64
CA GLY A 116 4.60 -2.06 -6.71
C GLY A 116 4.52 -0.75 -5.91
N LEU A 117 3.36 -0.13 -5.83
CA LEU A 117 3.14 1.16 -5.16
C LEU A 117 3.36 1.11 -3.64
N GLY A 118 3.29 -0.09 -3.05
CA GLY A 118 3.58 -0.30 -1.63
C GLY A 118 2.69 0.53 -0.70
N THR A 119 3.31 1.10 0.34
CA THR A 119 2.61 1.86 1.37
C THR A 119 2.31 3.30 1.00
N LYS A 120 2.96 3.82 -0.05
CA LYS A 120 2.79 5.20 -0.52
C LYS A 120 1.87 5.30 -1.74
N GLY A 121 1.18 4.21 -2.08
CA GLY A 121 0.40 4.11 -3.31
C GLY A 121 -0.60 5.24 -3.50
N VAL A 122 -1.38 5.57 -2.48
CA VAL A 122 -2.38 6.65 -2.55
C VAL A 122 -1.74 8.00 -2.87
N LEU A 123 -0.55 8.26 -2.31
CA LEU A 123 0.16 9.53 -2.51
C LEU A 123 0.77 9.65 -3.91
N ILE A 124 1.41 8.58 -4.39
CA ILE A 124 2.22 8.64 -5.62
C ILE A 124 1.47 8.19 -6.87
N ALA A 125 0.38 7.42 -6.75
CA ALA A 125 -0.35 6.87 -7.89
C ALA A 125 -0.87 7.93 -8.88
N PRO A 126 -1.42 9.08 -8.45
CA PRO A 126 -1.90 10.09 -9.39
C PRO A 126 -0.78 10.63 -10.29
N TRP A 127 0.35 10.98 -9.69
CA TRP A 127 1.50 11.47 -10.44
C TRP A 127 2.07 10.40 -11.38
N LEU A 128 2.27 9.17 -10.86
CA LEU A 128 2.75 8.06 -11.68
C LEU A 128 1.81 7.69 -12.82
N ALA A 129 0.50 7.81 -12.62
CA ALA A 129 -0.48 7.55 -13.67
C ALA A 129 -0.34 8.55 -14.83
N ASN A 130 -0.20 9.84 -14.50
CA ASN A 130 0.06 10.86 -15.52
C ASN A 130 1.38 10.59 -16.27
N HIS A 131 2.46 10.32 -15.52
CA HIS A 131 3.75 9.99 -16.09
C HIS A 131 3.70 8.75 -17.01
N PHE A 132 2.93 7.73 -16.61
CA PHE A 132 2.76 6.53 -17.42
C PHE A 132 1.88 6.77 -18.64
N SER A 133 0.84 7.61 -18.53
CA SER A 133 0.02 8.03 -19.67
C SER A 133 0.87 8.77 -20.72
N ASP A 134 1.69 9.73 -20.30
CA ASP A 134 2.59 10.45 -21.20
C ASP A 134 3.58 9.52 -21.92
N PHE A 135 4.06 8.48 -21.22
CA PHE A 135 4.88 7.45 -21.84
C PHE A 135 4.11 6.64 -22.90
N LEU A 136 2.89 6.20 -22.58
CA LEU A 136 2.06 5.43 -23.52
C LEU A 136 1.68 6.23 -24.76
N GLU A 137 1.55 7.55 -24.64
CA GLU A 137 1.27 8.48 -25.73
C GLU A 137 2.55 8.97 -26.45
N ASN A 138 3.71 8.40 -26.14
CA ASN A 138 5.02 8.77 -26.70
C ASN A 138 5.44 10.23 -26.47
N LYS A 139 4.92 10.88 -25.42
CA LYS A 139 5.27 12.26 -25.04
C LYS A 139 6.57 12.35 -24.28
N SER A 140 6.83 11.37 -23.40
CA SER A 140 8.04 11.33 -22.57
C SER A 140 8.50 9.89 -22.28
N PRO A 141 9.81 9.65 -22.08
CA PRO A 141 10.29 8.36 -21.60
C PRO A 141 9.92 8.15 -20.12
N LEU A 142 9.86 6.89 -19.69
CA LEU A 142 9.73 6.58 -18.26
C LEU A 142 11.00 6.90 -17.50
N ASP A 143 10.83 7.44 -16.30
CA ASP A 143 11.93 7.59 -15.38
C ASP A 143 12.54 6.24 -15.02
N LYS A 144 13.87 6.15 -15.08
CA LYS A 144 14.62 4.91 -14.83
C LYS A 144 14.31 4.25 -13.48
N GLU A 145 13.90 5.06 -12.51
CA GLU A 145 13.56 4.58 -11.16
C GLU A 145 12.29 3.74 -11.13
N TYR A 146 11.35 4.00 -12.03
CA TYR A 146 10.04 3.34 -12.07
C TYR A 146 9.89 2.37 -13.22
N ASP A 147 10.73 2.49 -14.25
CA ASP A 147 10.68 1.63 -15.42
C ASP A 147 10.90 0.16 -15.04
N LEU A 148 9.94 -0.70 -15.38
CA LEU A 148 10.04 -2.13 -15.08
C LEU A 148 11.25 -2.79 -15.75
N ARG A 149 11.81 -2.21 -16.84
CA ARG A 149 13.03 -2.70 -17.54
C ARG A 149 14.30 -2.61 -16.68
N ARG A 150 14.27 -1.84 -15.59
CA ARG A 150 15.36 -1.84 -14.59
C ARG A 150 15.56 -3.20 -13.91
N VAL A 151 14.51 -4.03 -13.93
CA VAL A 151 14.57 -5.39 -13.40
C VAL A 151 15.01 -6.35 -14.48
N LYS A 152 16.24 -6.86 -14.35
CA LYS A 152 16.76 -7.87 -15.29
C LYS A 152 16.04 -9.21 -15.05
N LYS A 153 15.53 -9.84 -16.10
CA LYS A 153 15.13 -11.25 -16.04
C LYS A 153 16.37 -12.07 -15.69
N ARG A 154 16.32 -12.81 -14.60
CA ARG A 154 17.33 -13.86 -14.36
C ARG A 154 17.10 -14.94 -15.42
N LYS A 155 18.14 -15.24 -16.20
CA LYS A 155 18.17 -16.38 -17.13
C LYS A 155 18.02 -17.67 -16.38
#